data_d4c0a088480a722931a09bbe9be2dbf1
#
_entry.id   d4c0a088480a722931a09bbe9be2dbf1
#
_cell.length_a   1.000
_cell.length_b   1.000
_cell.length_c   1.000
_cell.angle_alpha   90.00
_cell.angle_beta   90.00
_cell.angle_gamma   90.00
#
_symmetry.space_group_name_H-M   'P 1'
#
loop_
_entity.id
_entity.type
_entity.pdbx_description
1 polymer ?
#
loop_
_entity_poly.entity_id
_entity_poly.type
_entity_poly.pdbx_seq_one_letter_code
_entity_poly.pdbx_strand_id
1 'polypeptide(L)'
;MIYEKISRERVNGFLHAVGRTIQNGNNEEILLTGWGLGNWLNPEGYMWKSGEVSFSRGREAEKSIRELAGEEYAQKFWKQFRANYITKKDIEKMAEFGYNSVRIPINWRLFMEETPGEIIWKDEGFTLLDHCIQWCKECKLYAWIDLHAAPGGQTGSNIDDSEDDLPRLFMNDDYYTKGLALWRKLANRYKDEWIVGGYDLLNEPIMPNDG
;
A
#
# COMPACT_ATOMS: atom_id res chain seq x y z
N MET A 1 -25.88 -8.16 -16.95
CA MET A 1 -26.17 -6.78 -16.44
C MET A 1 -24.99 -6.30 -15.58
N ILE A 2 -24.87 -5.00 -15.29
CA ILE A 2 -23.69 -4.45 -14.60
C ILE A 2 -23.48 -5.06 -13.20
N TYR A 3 -24.58 -5.32 -12.47
CA TYR A 3 -24.54 -5.93 -11.13
C TYR A 3 -23.96 -7.35 -11.09
N GLU A 4 -24.07 -8.11 -12.13
CA GLU A 4 -23.46 -9.44 -12.21
C GLU A 4 -21.95 -9.34 -12.37
N LYS A 5 -21.45 -8.30 -13.04
CA LYS A 5 -20.03 -8.07 -13.26
C LYS A 5 -19.28 -7.59 -12.01
N ILE A 6 -20.00 -6.98 -11.04
CA ILE A 6 -19.42 -6.54 -9.75
C ILE A 6 -19.58 -7.57 -8.63
N SER A 7 -20.25 -8.69 -8.89
CA SER A 7 -20.48 -9.72 -7.87
C SER A 7 -19.18 -10.30 -7.35
N ARG A 8 -19.05 -10.43 -6.02
CA ARG A 8 -17.93 -11.15 -5.39
C ARG A 8 -17.87 -12.64 -5.76
N GLU A 9 -18.96 -13.23 -6.22
CA GLU A 9 -18.97 -14.60 -6.73
C GLU A 9 -18.07 -14.76 -7.95
N ARG A 10 -17.82 -13.66 -8.69
CA ARG A 10 -16.86 -13.62 -9.80
C ARG A 10 -15.40 -13.46 -9.36
N VAL A 11 -15.11 -13.29 -8.08
CA VAL A 11 -13.75 -13.28 -7.56
C VAL A 11 -13.22 -14.71 -7.53
N ASN A 12 -12.52 -15.09 -8.58
CA ASN A 12 -12.01 -16.45 -8.78
C ASN A 12 -10.83 -16.45 -9.75
N GLY A 13 -9.72 -17.07 -9.33
CA GLY A 13 -8.51 -17.21 -10.14
C GLY A 13 -7.84 -15.90 -10.51
N PHE A 14 -6.80 -15.98 -11.33
CA PHE A 14 -6.04 -14.81 -11.76
C PHE A 14 -6.85 -13.91 -12.70
N LEU A 15 -6.73 -12.60 -12.50
CA LEU A 15 -7.25 -11.61 -13.44
C LEU A 15 -6.39 -11.57 -14.70
N HIS A 16 -7.03 -11.38 -15.84
CA HIS A 16 -6.35 -11.18 -17.11
C HIS A 16 -7.13 -10.21 -18.01
N ALA A 17 -6.42 -9.53 -18.89
CA ALA A 17 -7.02 -8.59 -19.83
C ALA A 17 -7.39 -9.30 -21.14
N VAL A 18 -8.61 -9.07 -21.61
CA VAL A 18 -9.09 -9.54 -22.92
C VAL A 18 -9.66 -8.36 -23.69
N GLY A 19 -8.90 -7.87 -24.66
CA GLY A 19 -9.29 -6.66 -25.40
C GLY A 19 -9.41 -5.46 -24.46
N ARG A 20 -10.63 -5.00 -24.21
CA ARG A 20 -10.92 -3.84 -23.36
C ARG A 20 -11.60 -4.23 -22.02
N THR A 21 -11.61 -5.49 -21.68
CA THR A 21 -12.23 -6.00 -20.46
C THR A 21 -11.24 -6.71 -19.58
N ILE A 22 -11.52 -6.72 -18.28
CA ILE A 22 -10.83 -7.57 -17.29
C ILE A 22 -11.72 -8.81 -17.08
N GLN A 23 -11.09 -9.98 -17.10
CA GLN A 23 -11.75 -11.25 -16.84
C GLN A 23 -11.10 -11.98 -15.66
N ASN A 24 -11.90 -12.76 -14.94
CA ASN A 24 -11.47 -13.64 -13.85
C ASN A 24 -10.90 -14.97 -14.38
N GLY A 25 -10.48 -15.87 -13.49
CA GLY A 25 -9.95 -17.18 -13.86
C GLY A 25 -10.92 -18.10 -14.58
N ASN A 26 -12.22 -17.80 -14.59
CA ASN A 26 -13.25 -18.52 -15.36
C ASN A 26 -13.55 -17.88 -16.73
N ASN A 27 -12.79 -16.88 -17.15
CA ASN A 27 -13.04 -16.09 -18.37
C ASN A 27 -14.37 -15.29 -18.32
N GLU A 28 -14.83 -14.92 -17.15
CA GLU A 28 -15.99 -14.07 -16.96
C GLU A 28 -15.56 -12.63 -16.76
N GLU A 29 -16.19 -11.70 -17.47
CA GLU A 29 -15.93 -10.27 -17.30
C GLU A 29 -16.26 -9.82 -15.87
N ILE A 30 -15.33 -9.12 -15.23
CA ILE A 30 -15.52 -8.56 -13.89
C ILE A 30 -15.26 -7.04 -13.91
N LEU A 31 -16.12 -6.30 -13.20
CA LEU A 31 -15.88 -4.90 -12.87
C LEU A 31 -15.43 -4.81 -11.41
N LEU A 32 -14.29 -4.20 -11.20
CA LEU A 32 -13.72 -4.05 -9.87
C LEU A 32 -14.30 -2.82 -9.18
N THR A 33 -14.80 -3.03 -7.97
CA THR A 33 -15.30 -1.98 -7.09
C THR A 33 -14.72 -2.19 -5.70
N GLY A 34 -14.25 -1.14 -5.06
CA GLY A 34 -13.57 -1.34 -3.78
C GLY A 34 -13.13 -0.06 -3.10
N TRP A 35 -12.32 -0.23 -2.07
CA TRP A 35 -11.77 0.84 -1.24
C TRP A 35 -10.26 0.77 -1.18
N GLY A 36 -9.61 1.94 -0.99
CA GLY A 36 -8.22 2.05 -0.60
C GLY A 36 -8.07 2.03 0.93
N LEU A 37 -7.12 1.24 1.42
CA LEU A 37 -6.78 1.20 2.84
C LEU A 37 -5.80 2.31 3.21
N GLY A 38 -6.18 3.56 2.95
CA GLY A 38 -5.37 4.75 3.24
C GLY A 38 -5.04 4.87 4.73
N ASN A 39 -3.98 5.60 5.04
CA ASN A 39 -3.49 5.90 6.38
C ASN A 39 -3.05 4.68 7.23
N TRP A 40 -3.11 3.48 6.72
CA TRP A 40 -2.73 2.26 7.45
C TRP A 40 -1.23 1.97 7.38
N LEU A 41 -0.75 1.58 6.19
CA LEU A 41 0.66 1.27 5.96
C LEU A 41 1.43 2.46 5.37
N ASN A 42 0.73 3.52 5.01
CA ASN A 42 1.29 4.82 4.65
C ASN A 42 0.45 5.92 5.31
N PRO A 43 0.82 6.40 6.51
CA PRO A 43 0.14 7.53 7.15
C PRO A 43 0.31 8.82 6.36
N GLU A 44 -0.80 9.53 6.13
CA GLU A 44 -0.85 10.81 5.43
C GLU A 44 -1.47 11.87 6.32
N GLY A 45 -0.82 13.01 6.41
CA GLY A 45 -1.16 14.05 7.40
C GLY A 45 -2.60 14.53 7.37
N TYR A 46 -3.18 14.69 6.19
CA TYR A 46 -4.57 15.15 6.05
C TYR A 46 -5.62 14.17 6.61
N MET A 47 -5.26 12.89 6.75
CA MET A 47 -6.12 11.86 7.36
C MET A 47 -6.08 11.88 8.90
N TRP A 48 -5.08 12.53 9.46
CA TRP A 48 -4.97 12.72 10.90
C TRP A 48 -5.56 14.08 11.27
N LYS A 49 -6.71 14.12 11.82
CA LYS A 49 -7.35 15.38 12.27
C LYS A 49 -6.61 15.93 13.49
N SER A 50 -5.40 16.42 13.30
CA SER A 50 -4.48 16.82 14.36
C SER A 50 -4.70 18.23 14.92
N GLY A 51 -5.80 18.91 14.55
CA GLY A 51 -6.10 20.26 15.03
C GLY A 51 -5.10 21.29 14.50
N GLU A 52 -4.50 22.08 15.41
CA GLU A 52 -3.50 23.12 15.05
C GLU A 52 -2.09 22.54 14.82
N VAL A 53 -1.83 21.32 15.29
CA VAL A 53 -0.54 20.63 15.09
C VAL A 53 -0.68 19.71 13.88
N SER A 54 -0.27 20.19 12.72
CA SER A 54 -0.29 19.40 11.50
C SER A 54 1.09 18.82 11.20
N PHE A 55 1.15 17.52 11.01
CA PHE A 55 2.22 16.90 10.25
C PHE A 55 1.67 16.58 8.85
N SER A 56 2.51 16.70 7.84
CA SER A 56 2.07 16.52 6.46
C SER A 56 2.28 15.08 5.98
N ARG A 57 3.20 14.33 6.60
CA ARG A 57 3.61 13.00 6.18
C ARG A 57 3.85 12.05 7.36
N GLY A 58 3.90 10.75 7.06
CA GLY A 58 4.04 9.69 8.05
C GLY A 58 5.28 9.83 8.93
N ARG A 59 6.45 10.12 8.33
CA ARG A 59 7.72 10.29 9.08
C ARG A 59 7.68 11.45 10.07
N GLU A 60 6.93 12.51 9.78
CA GLU A 60 6.75 13.63 10.71
C GLU A 60 5.88 13.22 11.90
N ALA A 61 4.82 12.43 11.66
CA ALA A 61 4.01 11.84 12.73
C ALA A 61 4.83 10.90 13.62
N GLU A 62 5.66 10.05 13.01
CA GLU A 62 6.58 9.16 13.73
C GLU A 62 7.54 9.94 14.61
N LYS A 63 8.14 11.00 14.06
CA LYS A 63 9.04 11.89 14.77
C LYS A 63 8.36 12.58 15.95
N SER A 64 7.17 13.14 15.72
CA SER A 64 6.40 13.85 16.76
C SER A 64 6.04 12.94 17.93
N ILE A 65 5.58 11.71 17.66
CA ILE A 65 5.26 10.75 18.73
C ILE A 65 6.51 10.33 19.49
N ARG A 66 7.64 10.16 18.80
CA ARG A 66 8.93 9.82 19.42
C ARG A 66 9.43 10.94 20.33
N GLU A 67 9.35 12.19 19.88
CA GLU A 67 9.76 13.36 20.66
C GLU A 67 8.88 13.58 21.90
N LEU A 68 7.57 13.33 21.78
CA LEU A 68 6.61 13.50 22.88
C LEU A 68 6.67 12.38 23.92
N ALA A 69 6.85 11.14 23.50
CA ALA A 69 6.64 9.98 24.36
C ALA A 69 7.88 9.05 24.50
N GLY A 70 8.95 9.33 23.77
CA GLY A 70 10.16 8.51 23.76
C GLY A 70 10.08 7.32 22.79
N GLU A 71 11.25 6.76 22.45
CA GLU A 71 11.43 5.73 21.44
C GLU A 71 10.61 4.46 21.71
N GLU A 72 10.71 3.93 22.94
CA GLU A 72 10.02 2.68 23.32
C GLU A 72 8.49 2.80 23.17
N TYR A 73 7.93 3.93 23.62
CA TYR A 73 6.50 4.18 23.49
C TYR A 73 6.09 4.36 22.03
N ALA A 74 6.88 5.07 21.23
CA ALA A 74 6.61 5.29 19.81
C ALA A 74 6.58 3.97 19.05
N GLN A 75 7.52 3.07 19.27
CA GLN A 75 7.55 1.74 18.68
C GLN A 75 6.29 0.94 19.05
N LYS A 76 5.92 0.95 20.33
CA LYS A 76 4.71 0.27 20.81
C LYS A 76 3.44 0.87 20.21
N PHE A 77 3.37 2.20 20.12
CA PHE A 77 2.25 2.92 19.51
C PHE A 77 2.06 2.50 18.06
N TRP A 78 3.10 2.57 17.23
CA TRP A 78 3.00 2.26 15.81
C TRP A 78 2.69 0.79 15.56
N LYS A 79 3.23 -0.11 16.36
CA LYS A 79 2.87 -1.53 16.31
C LYS A 79 1.38 -1.74 16.61
N GLN A 80 0.85 -1.10 17.63
CA GLN A 80 -0.57 -1.17 17.98
C GLN A 80 -1.45 -0.47 16.94
N PHE A 81 -1.03 0.68 16.45
CA PHE A 81 -1.74 1.39 15.38
C PHE A 81 -1.94 0.48 14.18
N ARG A 82 -0.86 -0.08 13.63
CA ARG A 82 -0.94 -0.97 12.46
C ARG A 82 -1.74 -2.24 12.71
N ALA A 83 -1.70 -2.77 13.92
CA ALA A 83 -2.47 -3.97 14.28
C ALA A 83 -3.98 -3.73 14.45
N ASN A 84 -4.41 -2.48 14.69
CA ASN A 84 -5.80 -2.17 15.03
C ASN A 84 -6.48 -1.22 14.02
N TYR A 85 -5.74 -0.52 13.17
CA TYR A 85 -6.30 0.46 12.24
C TYR A 85 -7.06 -0.22 11.10
N ILE A 86 -6.46 -1.23 10.49
CA ILE A 86 -7.14 -2.15 9.56
C ILE A 86 -7.04 -3.57 10.13
N THR A 87 -8.18 -4.21 10.24
CA THR A 87 -8.33 -5.56 10.78
C THR A 87 -9.11 -6.45 9.81
N LYS A 88 -9.16 -7.75 10.08
CA LYS A 88 -10.00 -8.68 9.31
C LYS A 88 -11.47 -8.23 9.27
N LYS A 89 -11.98 -7.64 10.35
CA LYS A 89 -13.37 -7.15 10.41
C LYS A 89 -13.67 -6.03 9.41
N ASP A 90 -12.68 -5.19 9.12
CA ASP A 90 -12.83 -4.12 8.13
C ASP A 90 -12.96 -4.71 6.73
N ILE A 91 -12.14 -5.73 6.39
CA ILE A 91 -12.21 -6.46 5.13
C ILE A 91 -13.54 -7.22 5.01
N GLU A 92 -13.98 -7.89 6.07
CA GLU A 92 -15.30 -8.55 6.15
C GLU A 92 -16.42 -7.54 5.89
N LYS A 93 -16.32 -6.32 6.47
CA LYS A 93 -17.30 -5.27 6.29
C LYS A 93 -17.36 -4.74 4.85
N MET A 94 -16.21 -4.57 4.20
CA MET A 94 -16.16 -4.21 2.78
C MET A 94 -16.84 -5.27 1.91
N ALA A 95 -16.61 -6.54 2.23
CA ALA A 95 -17.27 -7.66 1.56
C ALA A 95 -18.80 -7.64 1.78
N GLU A 96 -19.28 -7.35 3.00
CA GLU A 96 -20.72 -7.21 3.28
C GLU A 96 -21.36 -6.08 2.47
N PHE A 97 -20.66 -4.99 2.22
CA PHE A 97 -21.12 -3.89 1.38
C PHE A 97 -21.15 -4.23 -0.13
N GLY A 98 -20.69 -5.42 -0.50
CA GLY A 98 -20.72 -5.89 -1.89
C GLY A 98 -19.51 -5.48 -2.73
N TYR A 99 -18.45 -4.95 -2.14
CA TYR A 99 -17.20 -4.69 -2.84
C TYR A 99 -16.47 -5.99 -3.20
N ASN A 100 -15.68 -5.95 -4.25
CA ASN A 100 -14.94 -7.11 -4.78
C ASN A 100 -13.43 -6.84 -4.92
N SER A 101 -12.95 -5.69 -4.46
CA SER A 101 -11.52 -5.35 -4.49
C SER A 101 -11.12 -4.40 -3.37
N VAL A 102 -9.82 -4.41 -3.04
CA VAL A 102 -9.19 -3.56 -2.04
C VAL A 102 -7.84 -3.09 -2.57
N ARG A 103 -7.56 -1.78 -2.53
CA ARG A 103 -6.24 -1.22 -2.79
C ARG A 103 -5.49 -1.04 -1.49
N ILE A 104 -4.24 -1.48 -1.43
CA ILE A 104 -3.40 -1.50 -0.22
C ILE A 104 -2.20 -0.58 -0.44
N PRO A 105 -2.30 0.70 -0.08
CA PRO A 105 -1.18 1.63 -0.11
C PRO A 105 -0.10 1.21 0.87
N ILE A 106 1.13 1.01 0.38
CA ILE A 106 2.28 0.63 1.21
C ILE A 106 3.36 1.72 1.19
N ASN A 107 4.05 1.84 2.33
CA ASN A 107 5.27 2.63 2.47
C ASN A 107 6.48 1.69 2.49
N TRP A 108 7.47 1.94 1.63
CA TRP A 108 8.67 1.13 1.51
C TRP A 108 9.45 0.97 2.84
N ARG A 109 9.38 1.95 3.73
CA ARG A 109 10.04 1.97 5.04
C ARG A 109 9.57 0.86 6.00
N LEU A 110 8.42 0.27 5.75
CA LEU A 110 7.94 -0.91 6.48
C LEU A 110 8.58 -2.23 6.01
N PHE A 111 9.19 -2.23 4.84
CA PHE A 111 9.75 -3.41 4.18
C PHE A 111 11.28 -3.41 4.17
N MET A 112 11.91 -2.24 4.36
CA MET A 112 13.34 -2.06 4.20
C MET A 112 13.86 -0.95 5.11
N GLU A 113 15.11 -1.06 5.56
CA GLU A 113 15.80 0.02 6.27
C GLU A 113 16.23 1.15 5.32
N GLU A 114 16.32 2.37 5.86
CA GLU A 114 16.77 3.55 5.10
C GLU A 114 18.28 3.66 4.98
N THR A 115 19.05 2.61 5.33
CA THR A 115 20.52 2.61 5.28
C THR A 115 21.02 2.82 3.85
N PRO A 116 21.82 3.88 3.58
CA PRO A 116 22.33 4.15 2.24
C PRO A 116 23.22 3.01 1.72
N GLY A 117 23.06 2.65 0.45
CA GLY A 117 23.84 1.64 -0.25
C GLY A 117 23.56 0.20 0.15
N GLU A 118 22.66 -0.05 1.11
CA GLU A 118 22.37 -1.39 1.60
C GLU A 118 20.88 -1.75 1.42
N ILE A 119 20.60 -3.03 1.18
CA ILE A 119 19.26 -3.59 1.14
C ILE A 119 19.08 -4.48 2.37
N ILE A 120 18.54 -3.90 3.44
CA ILE A 120 18.26 -4.60 4.70
C ILE A 120 16.75 -4.73 4.85
N TRP A 121 16.26 -5.97 4.79
CA TRP A 121 14.84 -6.26 4.83
C TRP A 121 14.28 -6.20 6.25
N LYS A 122 13.04 -5.71 6.37
CA LYS A 122 12.20 -5.71 7.58
C LYS A 122 11.02 -6.65 7.36
N ASP A 123 10.70 -7.45 8.36
CA ASP A 123 9.60 -8.43 8.25
C ASP A 123 8.21 -7.83 8.50
N GLU A 124 8.15 -6.67 9.16
CA GLU A 124 6.88 -6.08 9.59
C GLU A 124 5.92 -5.82 8.42
N GLY A 125 6.38 -5.13 7.39
CA GLY A 125 5.55 -4.81 6.22
C GLY A 125 5.05 -6.06 5.51
N PHE A 126 5.92 -7.07 5.34
CA PHE A 126 5.53 -8.34 4.73
C PHE A 126 4.49 -9.08 5.55
N THR A 127 4.66 -9.14 6.88
CA THR A 127 3.70 -9.82 7.78
C THR A 127 2.32 -9.17 7.73
N LEU A 128 2.25 -7.84 7.78
CA LEU A 128 0.99 -7.10 7.70
C LEU A 128 0.30 -7.29 6.34
N LEU A 129 1.08 -7.24 5.27
CA LEU A 129 0.57 -7.43 3.91
C LEU A 129 0.08 -8.86 3.68
N ASP A 130 0.82 -9.88 4.15
CA ASP A 130 0.40 -11.29 4.09
C ASP A 130 -0.95 -11.52 4.77
N HIS A 131 -1.13 -10.97 5.98
CA HIS A 131 -2.39 -11.07 6.70
C HIS A 131 -3.54 -10.41 5.92
N CYS A 132 -3.32 -9.21 5.39
CA CYS A 132 -4.34 -8.50 4.62
C CYS A 132 -4.73 -9.28 3.34
N ILE A 133 -3.75 -9.79 2.60
CA ILE A 133 -3.99 -10.61 1.40
C ILE A 133 -4.76 -11.89 1.75
N GLN A 134 -4.43 -12.53 2.87
CA GLN A 134 -5.16 -13.71 3.35
C GLN A 134 -6.62 -13.36 3.69
N TRP A 135 -6.88 -12.23 4.38
CA TRP A 135 -8.24 -11.78 4.67
C TRP A 135 -9.02 -11.46 3.39
N CYS A 136 -8.37 -10.81 2.42
CA CYS A 136 -8.96 -10.55 1.11
C CYS A 136 -9.35 -11.86 0.39
N LYS A 137 -8.50 -12.88 0.46
CA LYS A 137 -8.78 -14.19 -0.12
C LYS A 137 -9.99 -14.87 0.54
N GLU A 138 -10.05 -14.87 1.87
CA GLU A 138 -11.17 -15.43 2.62
C GLU A 138 -12.49 -14.70 2.35
N CYS A 139 -12.43 -13.39 2.14
CA CYS A 139 -13.61 -12.54 1.88
C CYS A 139 -13.94 -12.39 0.39
N LYS A 140 -13.18 -12.98 -0.52
CA LYS A 140 -13.33 -12.83 -1.98
C LYS A 140 -13.26 -11.36 -2.43
N LEU A 141 -12.13 -10.71 -2.15
CA LEU A 141 -11.80 -9.36 -2.59
C LEU A 141 -10.43 -9.41 -3.26
N TYR A 142 -10.31 -9.02 -4.52
CA TYR A 142 -9.00 -8.88 -5.14
C TYR A 142 -8.17 -7.81 -4.44
N ALA A 143 -6.93 -8.13 -4.10
CA ALA A 143 -5.99 -7.20 -3.47
C ALA A 143 -5.12 -6.51 -4.53
N TRP A 144 -4.99 -5.19 -4.44
CA TRP A 144 -4.11 -4.37 -5.27
C TRP A 144 -3.01 -3.79 -4.39
N ILE A 145 -1.77 -4.22 -4.62
CA ILE A 145 -0.61 -3.69 -3.88
C ILE A 145 -0.16 -2.42 -4.57
N ASP A 146 -0.18 -1.31 -3.84
CA ASP A 146 0.15 0.01 -4.33
C ASP A 146 1.38 0.56 -3.61
N LEU A 147 2.46 0.83 -4.36
CA LEU A 147 3.62 1.53 -3.81
C LEU A 147 3.30 3.03 -3.69
N HIS A 148 2.72 3.38 -2.56
CA HIS A 148 2.24 4.73 -2.29
C HIS A 148 3.33 5.68 -1.82
N ALA A 149 4.30 5.16 -1.08
CA ALA A 149 5.52 5.87 -0.72
C ALA A 149 6.72 5.03 -1.14
N ALA A 150 7.37 5.45 -2.23
CA ALA A 150 8.54 4.79 -2.79
C ALA A 150 9.84 5.23 -2.09
N PRO A 151 10.93 4.46 -2.20
CA PRO A 151 12.23 4.88 -1.69
C PRO A 151 12.62 6.29 -2.19
N GLY A 152 12.85 7.20 -1.25
CA GLY A 152 13.22 8.59 -1.54
C GLY A 152 12.08 9.48 -2.04
N GLY A 153 10.86 8.95 -2.19
CA GLY A 153 9.70 9.70 -2.71
C GLY A 153 9.64 9.77 -4.24
N GLN A 154 8.44 9.80 -4.79
CA GLN A 154 8.18 9.82 -6.23
C GLN A 154 7.43 11.06 -6.72
N THR A 155 6.93 11.90 -5.81
CA THR A 155 6.14 13.07 -6.17
C THR A 155 6.84 14.37 -5.83
N GLY A 156 7.79 14.37 -4.89
CA GLY A 156 8.33 15.59 -4.29
C GLY A 156 7.29 16.34 -3.44
N SER A 157 6.33 15.62 -2.88
CA SER A 157 5.23 16.17 -2.09
C SER A 157 4.98 15.29 -0.85
N ASN A 158 4.16 15.78 0.06
CA ASN A 158 3.86 15.13 1.35
C ASN A 158 3.17 13.76 1.25
N ILE A 159 2.58 13.42 0.12
CA ILE A 159 1.84 12.17 -0.06
C ILE A 159 2.71 10.92 -0.20
N ASP A 160 4.00 11.09 -0.54
CA ASP A 160 4.93 9.99 -0.78
C ASP A 160 5.93 9.75 0.36
N ASP A 161 5.72 10.38 1.53
CA ASP A 161 6.60 10.29 2.69
C ASP A 161 8.07 10.68 2.42
N SER A 162 8.32 11.48 1.36
CA SER A 162 9.65 12.02 1.05
C SER A 162 10.21 12.85 2.21
N GLU A 163 11.52 12.94 2.30
CA GLU A 163 12.20 13.62 3.41
C GLU A 163 12.24 15.13 3.21
N ASP A 164 12.32 15.59 1.97
CA ASP A 164 12.68 16.97 1.62
C ASP A 164 11.94 17.53 0.39
N ASP A 165 10.75 17.04 0.11
CA ASP A 165 9.92 17.47 -1.03
C ASP A 165 10.62 17.33 -2.41
N LEU A 166 11.56 16.39 -2.52
CA LEU A 166 12.21 16.04 -3.78
C LEU A 166 11.85 14.60 -4.18
N PRO A 167 11.55 14.35 -5.46
CA PRO A 167 11.27 13.00 -5.95
C PRO A 167 12.57 12.20 -6.13
N ARG A 168 13.25 11.91 -5.02
CA ARG A 168 14.59 11.30 -5.01
C ARG A 168 14.64 9.90 -5.61
N LEU A 169 13.50 9.23 -5.75
CA LEU A 169 13.41 7.97 -6.49
C LEU A 169 14.01 8.09 -7.90
N PHE A 170 13.79 9.25 -8.56
CA PHE A 170 14.27 9.51 -9.91
C PHE A 170 15.63 10.23 -9.97
N MET A 171 16.13 10.67 -8.82
CA MET A 171 17.33 11.52 -8.71
C MET A 171 18.52 10.78 -8.09
N ASN A 172 18.32 9.59 -7.53
CA ASN A 172 19.33 8.87 -6.75
C ASN A 172 19.27 7.36 -7.06
N ASP A 173 20.35 6.80 -7.58
CA ASP A 173 20.47 5.40 -7.98
C ASP A 173 20.25 4.41 -6.81
N ASP A 174 20.57 4.79 -5.57
CA ASP A 174 20.33 3.95 -4.40
C ASP A 174 18.82 3.76 -4.16
N TYR A 175 18.06 4.86 -4.18
CA TYR A 175 16.60 4.78 -4.02
C TYR A 175 15.93 4.04 -5.19
N TYR A 176 16.37 4.30 -6.41
CA TYR A 176 15.91 3.56 -7.59
C TYR A 176 16.16 2.05 -7.44
N THR A 177 17.37 1.68 -7.02
CA THR A 177 17.77 0.27 -6.79
C THR A 177 16.92 -0.38 -5.70
N LYS A 178 16.65 0.33 -4.60
CA LYS A 178 15.77 -0.13 -3.52
C LYS A 178 14.33 -0.33 -4.02
N GLY A 179 13.81 0.58 -4.83
CA GLY A 179 12.49 0.46 -5.44
C GLY A 179 12.34 -0.79 -6.31
N LEU A 180 13.33 -1.05 -7.17
CA LEU A 180 13.38 -2.25 -7.99
C LEU A 180 13.50 -3.53 -7.13
N ALA A 181 14.33 -3.49 -6.08
CA ALA A 181 14.48 -4.63 -5.18
C ALA A 181 13.18 -4.95 -4.44
N LEU A 182 12.47 -3.93 -3.97
CA LEU A 182 11.17 -4.10 -3.31
C LEU A 182 10.17 -4.76 -4.24
N TRP A 183 10.00 -4.24 -5.46
CA TRP A 183 9.08 -4.82 -6.44
C TRP A 183 9.44 -6.25 -6.81
N ARG A 184 10.72 -6.56 -7.01
CA ARG A 184 11.17 -7.95 -7.25
C ARG A 184 10.82 -8.87 -6.09
N LYS A 185 10.98 -8.40 -4.85
CA LYS A 185 10.63 -9.17 -3.64
C LYS A 185 9.13 -9.41 -3.54
N LEU A 186 8.32 -8.37 -3.72
CA LEU A 186 6.84 -8.46 -3.69
C LEU A 186 6.31 -9.36 -4.81
N ALA A 187 6.77 -9.15 -6.04
CA ALA A 187 6.35 -9.97 -7.18
C ALA A 187 6.71 -11.45 -6.99
N ASN A 188 7.92 -11.76 -6.53
CA ASN A 188 8.32 -13.15 -6.26
C ASN A 188 7.51 -13.77 -5.11
N ARG A 189 7.11 -12.97 -4.11
CA ARG A 189 6.32 -13.45 -2.97
C ARG A 189 4.89 -13.81 -3.37
N TYR A 190 4.27 -13.02 -4.23
CA TYR A 190 2.84 -13.12 -4.53
C TYR A 190 2.52 -13.58 -5.95
N LYS A 191 3.50 -13.97 -6.78
CA LYS A 191 3.28 -14.40 -8.17
C LYS A 191 2.30 -15.56 -8.34
N ASP A 192 2.19 -16.43 -7.33
CA ASP A 192 1.30 -17.59 -7.32
C ASP A 192 0.02 -17.36 -6.49
N GLU A 193 -0.15 -16.14 -5.95
CA GLU A 193 -1.31 -15.78 -5.15
C GLU A 193 -2.36 -15.07 -6.02
N TRP A 194 -3.32 -15.84 -6.51
CA TRP A 194 -4.32 -15.39 -7.47
C TRP A 194 -5.24 -14.26 -6.94
N ILE A 195 -5.37 -14.10 -5.62
CA ILE A 195 -6.17 -13.01 -5.04
C ILE A 195 -5.49 -11.65 -5.20
N VAL A 196 -4.17 -11.61 -5.42
CA VAL A 196 -3.48 -10.38 -5.82
C VAL A 196 -3.85 -10.07 -7.26
N GLY A 197 -4.81 -9.15 -7.42
CA GLY A 197 -5.37 -8.76 -8.70
C GLY A 197 -4.44 -7.94 -9.57
N GLY A 198 -3.47 -7.25 -8.95
CA GLY A 198 -2.47 -6.46 -9.65
C GLY A 198 -1.58 -5.64 -8.75
N TYR A 199 -0.66 -4.94 -9.39
CA TYR A 199 0.34 -4.08 -8.77
C TYR A 199 0.20 -2.67 -9.33
N ASP A 200 -0.06 -1.71 -8.45
CA ASP A 200 0.04 -0.28 -8.75
C ASP A 200 1.50 0.13 -8.50
N LEU A 201 2.25 0.20 -9.57
CA LEU A 201 3.71 0.27 -9.49
C LEU A 201 4.22 1.52 -8.79
N LEU A 202 3.48 2.62 -8.88
CA LEU A 202 3.90 3.89 -8.30
C LEU A 202 2.71 4.86 -8.23
N ASN A 203 2.31 5.23 -7.01
CA ASN A 203 1.25 6.20 -6.81
C ASN A 203 1.67 7.61 -7.28
N GLU A 204 0.88 8.22 -8.14
CA GLU A 204 0.99 9.62 -8.54
C GLU A 204 2.43 10.10 -8.83
N PRO A 205 3.20 9.45 -9.71
CA PRO A 205 4.55 9.89 -9.99
C PRO A 205 4.52 11.26 -10.69
N ILE A 206 5.22 12.22 -10.09
CA ILE A 206 5.34 13.57 -10.64
C ILE A 206 6.82 13.83 -10.90
N MET A 207 7.18 14.03 -12.17
CA MET A 207 8.51 14.47 -12.51
C MET A 207 8.69 15.95 -12.10
N PRO A 208 9.86 16.32 -11.56
CA PRO A 208 10.15 17.74 -11.34
C PRO A 208 9.91 18.49 -12.63
N ASN A 209 9.16 19.58 -12.55
CA ASN A 209 9.11 20.50 -13.67
C ASN A 209 10.52 21.07 -13.86
N ASP A 210 11.15 20.74 -14.97
CA ASP A 210 12.32 21.49 -15.44
C ASP A 210 11.84 22.93 -15.68
N GLY A 211 12.02 23.79 -14.64
CA GLY A 211 11.62 25.16 -14.65
C GLY A 211 12.42 25.99 -15.66
#